data_d4d69e4573f9b28fefb73209611cf304
#
_entry.id   d4d69e4573f9b28fefb73209611cf304
#
_cell.length_a   1.000
_cell.length_b   1.000
_cell.length_c   1.000
_cell.angle_alpha   90.00
_cell.angle_beta   90.00
_cell.angle_gamma   90.00
#
_symmetry.space_group_name_H-M   'P 1'
#
loop_
_entity.id
_entity.type
_entity.pdbx_description
1 polymer ?
#
loop_
_entity_poly.entity_id
_entity_poly.type
_entity_poly.pdbx_seq_one_letter_code
_entity_poly.pdbx_strand_id
1 'polypeptide(L)'
;MNVDLAGQLIGGNVLGVTGEASVCDKLLEIADGAGIGASVKNQIWGSDSNSFAWKGIPAMTLNRDGFGMHTRYDTIDLLSAWSLERSAILLGCIADELGNAEVFPFERKMPEKFIGELDEYMCR
;
A
#
# COMPACT_ATOMS: atom_id res chain seq x y z
N MET A 1 6.90 -3.24 1.80
CA MET A 1 6.12 -2.23 1.03
C MET A 1 6.23 -2.55 -0.45
N ASN A 2 5.16 -2.38 -1.19
CA ASN A 2 5.09 -2.45 -2.63
C ASN A 2 4.49 -1.15 -3.19
N VAL A 3 4.73 -0.85 -4.46
CA VAL A 3 4.24 0.36 -5.12
C VAL A 3 3.69 -0.03 -6.49
N ASP A 4 2.41 0.20 -6.68
CA ASP A 4 1.73 0.02 -7.94
C ASP A 4 1.02 1.33 -8.32
N LEU A 5 1.01 1.71 -9.60
CA LEU A 5 0.23 2.83 -10.14
C LEU A 5 0.40 4.17 -9.38
N ALA A 6 1.58 4.48 -8.89
CA ALA A 6 1.83 5.63 -8.02
C ALA A 6 1.69 7.01 -8.70
N GLY A 7 1.71 7.06 -10.03
CA GLY A 7 1.86 8.29 -10.80
C GLY A 7 0.59 8.82 -11.47
N GLN A 8 -0.55 8.20 -11.30
CA GLN A 8 -1.81 8.62 -11.96
C GLN A 8 -2.14 10.09 -11.68
N LEU A 9 -2.47 10.84 -12.74
CA LEU A 9 -2.82 12.26 -12.66
C LEU A 9 -4.07 12.51 -11.81
N ILE A 10 -5.07 11.66 -11.97
CA ILE A 10 -6.35 11.73 -11.28
C ILE A 10 -6.41 10.64 -10.21
N GLY A 11 -7.09 10.92 -9.11
CA GLY A 11 -7.27 9.97 -8.00
C GLY A 11 -6.45 10.33 -6.76
N GLY A 12 -6.72 9.62 -5.67
CA GLY A 12 -6.05 9.75 -4.38
C GLY A 12 -5.10 8.60 -4.09
N ASN A 13 -4.21 8.78 -3.11
CA ASN A 13 -3.37 7.70 -2.63
C ASN A 13 -4.23 6.68 -1.85
N VAL A 14 -4.03 5.43 -2.15
CA VAL A 14 -4.68 4.29 -1.48
C VAL A 14 -3.60 3.35 -0.98
N LEU A 15 -3.62 3.06 0.30
CA LEU A 15 -2.76 2.06 0.94
C LEU A 15 -3.57 0.77 1.11
N GLY A 16 -3.30 -0.20 0.27
CA GLY A 16 -3.84 -1.56 0.43
C GLY A 16 -3.02 -2.30 1.48
N VAL A 17 -3.65 -2.69 2.57
CA VAL A 17 -2.96 -3.33 3.71
C VAL A 17 -3.47 -4.75 3.90
N THR A 18 -2.56 -5.70 3.96
CA THR A 18 -2.81 -7.06 4.40
C THR A 18 -2.10 -7.28 5.73
N GLY A 19 -2.83 -7.12 6.83
CA GLY A 19 -2.29 -7.15 8.18
C GLY A 19 -3.36 -6.81 9.23
N GLU A 20 -2.94 -6.62 10.47
CA GLU A 20 -3.81 -6.21 11.57
C GLU A 20 -4.33 -4.77 11.37
N ALA A 21 -5.44 -4.42 12.02
CA ALA A 21 -6.03 -3.09 11.93
C ALA A 21 -5.07 -1.98 12.41
N SER A 22 -4.26 -2.26 13.41
CA SER A 22 -3.24 -1.34 13.93
C SER A 22 -2.23 -0.87 12.87
N VAL A 23 -1.97 -1.70 11.86
CA VAL A 23 -1.12 -1.31 10.71
C VAL A 23 -1.80 -0.20 9.92
N CYS A 24 -3.11 -0.33 9.70
CA CYS A 24 -3.90 0.69 8.99
C CYS A 24 -3.88 2.04 9.71
N ASP A 25 -4.13 2.02 11.03
CA ASP A 25 -4.17 3.23 11.85
C ASP A 25 -2.81 3.95 11.85
N LYS A 26 -1.72 3.19 12.00
CA LYS A 26 -0.36 3.74 11.97
C LYS A 26 0.00 4.36 10.63
N LEU A 27 -0.37 3.73 9.52
CA LEU A 27 -0.10 4.26 8.18
C LEU A 27 -0.90 5.55 7.90
N LEU A 28 -2.13 5.65 8.40
CA LEU A 28 -2.91 6.89 8.33
C LEU A 28 -2.28 8.00 9.16
N GLU A 29 -1.83 7.70 10.37
CA GLU A 29 -1.12 8.66 11.24
C GLU A 29 0.12 9.24 10.53
N ILE A 30 0.93 8.38 9.87
CA ILE A 30 2.12 8.81 9.13
C ILE A 30 1.72 9.69 7.94
N ALA A 31 0.68 9.30 7.19
CA ALA A 31 0.20 10.08 6.04
C ALA A 31 -0.29 11.47 6.47
N ASP A 32 -1.06 11.55 7.55
CA ASP A 32 -1.54 12.80 8.12
C ASP A 32 -0.38 13.68 8.60
N GLY A 33 0.60 13.09 9.29
CA GLY A 33 1.82 13.78 9.72
C GLY A 33 2.65 14.35 8.57
N ALA A 34 2.66 13.66 7.42
CA ALA A 34 3.31 14.11 6.19
C ALA A 34 2.47 15.15 5.40
N GLY A 35 1.25 15.45 5.83
CA GLY A 35 0.31 16.32 5.12
C GLY A 35 -0.10 15.74 3.75
N ILE A 36 -0.15 14.41 3.64
CA ILE A 36 -0.50 13.72 2.40
C ILE A 36 -1.80 12.92 2.60
N GLY A 37 -2.85 13.36 1.92
CA GLY A 37 -4.11 12.64 1.93
C GLY A 37 -3.95 11.22 1.39
N ALA A 38 -4.38 10.24 2.18
CA ALA A 38 -4.42 8.84 1.82
C ALA A 38 -5.66 8.17 2.40
N SER A 39 -6.11 7.11 1.75
CA SER A 39 -7.08 6.18 2.30
C SER A 39 -6.43 4.83 2.54
N VAL A 40 -6.91 4.08 3.50
CA VAL A 40 -6.41 2.72 3.76
C VAL A 40 -7.54 1.72 3.52
N LYS A 41 -7.21 0.63 2.85
CA LYS A 41 -8.11 -0.51 2.63
C LYS A 41 -7.44 -1.78 3.14
N ASN A 42 -8.03 -2.37 4.18
CA ASN A 42 -7.56 -3.62 4.78
C ASN A 42 -8.14 -4.82 4.04
N GLN A 43 -7.50 -5.18 2.93
CA GLN A 43 -7.94 -6.26 2.04
C GLN A 43 -6.78 -6.78 1.20
N ILE A 44 -6.95 -7.97 0.62
CA ILE A 44 -6.05 -8.51 -0.40
C ILE A 44 -6.30 -7.82 -1.73
N TRP A 45 -5.21 -7.49 -2.43
CA TRP A 45 -5.18 -6.88 -3.76
C TRP A 45 -4.39 -7.77 -4.71
N GLY A 46 -4.52 -7.56 -6.00
CA GLY A 46 -3.60 -8.13 -7.01
C GLY A 46 -2.25 -7.41 -6.95
N SER A 47 -1.38 -7.82 -6.02
CA SER A 47 -0.13 -7.13 -5.71
C SER A 47 0.97 -8.09 -5.29
N ASP A 48 2.22 -7.75 -5.60
CA ASP A 48 3.41 -8.51 -5.20
C ASP A 48 3.58 -8.59 -3.67
N SER A 49 2.96 -7.66 -2.94
CA SER A 49 2.93 -7.67 -1.47
C SER A 49 2.29 -8.93 -0.88
N ASN A 50 1.40 -9.59 -1.63
CA ASN A 50 0.72 -10.81 -1.18
C ASN A 50 1.70 -11.97 -0.91
N SER A 51 2.82 -12.04 -1.63
CA SER A 51 3.85 -13.05 -1.39
C SER A 51 4.45 -12.96 0.01
N PHE A 52 4.61 -11.75 0.54
CA PHE A 52 5.07 -11.50 1.90
C PHE A 52 3.96 -11.76 2.91
N ALA A 53 2.75 -11.28 2.64
CA ALA A 53 1.58 -11.52 3.49
C ALA A 53 1.31 -13.01 3.69
N TRP A 54 1.43 -13.80 2.62
CA TRP A 54 1.28 -15.26 2.68
C TRP A 54 2.29 -15.97 3.61
N LYS A 55 3.46 -15.34 3.83
CA LYS A 55 4.47 -15.81 4.80
C LYS A 55 4.28 -15.19 6.20
N GLY A 56 3.12 -14.59 6.46
CA GLY A 56 2.78 -14.03 7.76
C GLY A 56 3.44 -12.67 8.05
N ILE A 57 3.93 -11.98 7.03
CA ILE A 57 4.55 -10.66 7.16
C ILE A 57 3.52 -9.61 6.78
N PRO A 58 3.11 -8.69 7.69
CA PRO A 58 2.24 -7.58 7.32
C PRO A 58 2.80 -6.84 6.12
N ALA A 59 1.95 -6.59 5.14
CA ALA A 59 2.35 -6.01 3.88
C ALA A 59 1.43 -4.87 3.46
N MET A 60 1.97 -3.90 2.75
CA MET A 60 1.21 -2.81 2.17
C MET A 60 1.62 -2.55 0.72
N THR A 61 0.67 -2.06 -0.06
CA THR A 61 0.86 -1.56 -1.41
C THR A 61 0.33 -0.14 -1.49
N LEU A 62 1.17 0.80 -1.91
CA LEU A 62 0.69 2.11 -2.34
C LEU A 62 0.15 1.99 -3.76
N ASN A 63 -1.04 2.50 -3.95
CA ASN A 63 -1.71 2.62 -5.23
C ASN A 63 -2.34 4.02 -5.34
N ARG A 64 -2.70 4.44 -6.54
CA ARG A 64 -3.57 5.61 -6.75
C ARG A 64 -4.81 5.18 -7.48
N ASP A 65 -5.96 5.60 -6.96
CA ASP A 65 -7.19 5.49 -7.73
C ASP A 65 -7.02 6.26 -9.05
N GLY A 66 -7.28 5.59 -10.14
CA GLY A 66 -7.12 6.17 -11.46
C GLY A 66 -7.95 5.42 -12.49
N PHE A 67 -7.79 5.78 -13.75
CA PHE A 67 -8.47 5.11 -14.85
C PHE A 67 -7.46 4.72 -15.94
N GLY A 68 -7.89 3.86 -16.83
CA GLY A 68 -7.08 3.45 -17.99
C GLY A 68 -6.17 2.24 -17.74
N MET A 69 -5.93 1.84 -16.49
CA MET A 69 -5.14 0.66 -16.15
C MET A 69 -5.62 -0.58 -16.92
N HIS A 70 -4.66 -1.32 -17.48
CA HIS A 70 -4.91 -2.52 -18.31
C HIS A 70 -5.73 -2.26 -19.59
N THR A 71 -5.73 -1.02 -20.07
CA THR A 71 -6.38 -0.64 -21.33
C THR A 71 -5.41 0.05 -22.28
N ARG A 72 -5.81 0.24 -23.53
CA ARG A 72 -5.04 1.02 -24.52
C ARG A 72 -4.88 2.50 -24.15
N TYR A 73 -5.61 2.96 -23.15
CA TYR A 73 -5.54 4.35 -22.67
C TYR A 73 -4.56 4.53 -21.51
N ASP A 74 -3.91 3.45 -21.06
CA ASP A 74 -2.84 3.52 -20.07
C ASP A 74 -1.57 4.02 -20.73
N THR A 75 -1.47 5.33 -20.82
CA THR A 75 -0.38 6.05 -21.50
C THR A 75 0.33 6.99 -20.54
N ILE A 76 1.54 7.41 -20.92
CA ILE A 76 2.35 8.35 -20.14
C ILE A 76 1.64 9.70 -19.88
N ASP A 77 0.68 10.07 -20.71
CA ASP A 77 -0.09 11.32 -20.55
C ASP A 77 -0.99 11.31 -19.32
N LEU A 78 -1.24 10.12 -18.75
CA LEU A 78 -1.98 9.94 -17.50
C LEU A 78 -1.09 10.09 -16.26
N LEU A 79 0.22 10.29 -16.42
CA LEU A 79 1.15 10.45 -15.31
C LEU A 79 1.31 11.93 -14.94
N SER A 80 1.53 12.18 -13.68
CA SER A 80 1.80 13.48 -13.09
C SER A 80 3.04 13.44 -12.23
N ALA A 81 3.98 14.33 -12.49
CA ALA A 81 5.17 14.51 -11.65
C ALA A 81 4.77 14.88 -10.21
N TRP A 82 3.74 15.68 -10.03
CA TRP A 82 3.21 16.01 -8.71
C TRP A 82 2.66 14.79 -7.96
N SER A 83 1.95 13.91 -8.65
CA SER A 83 1.43 12.67 -8.05
C SER A 83 2.56 11.72 -7.66
N LEU A 84 3.58 11.59 -8.52
CA LEU A 84 4.78 10.79 -8.23
C LEU A 84 5.54 11.32 -7.02
N GLU A 85 5.76 12.63 -6.95
CA GLU A 85 6.43 13.28 -5.83
C GLU A 85 5.70 13.01 -4.51
N ARG A 86 4.39 13.21 -4.47
CA ARG A 86 3.59 12.96 -3.25
C ARG A 86 3.60 11.49 -2.83
N SER A 87 3.53 10.58 -3.78
CA SER A 87 3.67 9.15 -3.52
C SER A 87 5.05 8.81 -2.96
N ALA A 88 6.11 9.40 -3.53
CA ALA A 88 7.48 9.20 -3.05
C ALA A 88 7.69 9.76 -1.64
N ILE A 89 7.15 10.94 -1.34
CA ILE A 89 7.22 11.55 0.00
C ILE A 89 6.51 10.63 1.01
N LEU A 90 5.29 10.20 0.71
CA LEU A 90 4.52 9.32 1.61
C LEU A 90 5.27 8.02 1.90
N LEU A 91 5.79 7.37 0.85
CA LEU A 91 6.58 6.14 1.02
C LEU A 91 7.87 6.38 1.80
N GLY A 92 8.54 7.50 1.55
CA GLY A 92 9.73 7.92 2.28
C GLY A 92 9.45 8.10 3.77
N CYS A 93 8.37 8.79 4.13
CA CYS A 93 7.95 8.97 5.53
C CYS A 93 7.63 7.62 6.20
N ILE A 94 6.90 6.74 5.51
CA ILE A 94 6.58 5.41 6.03
C ILE A 94 7.87 4.59 6.24
N ALA A 95 8.77 4.61 5.27
CA ALA A 95 10.03 3.86 5.35
C ALA A 95 10.93 4.38 6.48
N ASP A 96 11.03 5.70 6.61
CA ASP A 96 11.84 6.35 7.64
C ASP A 96 11.31 6.06 9.04
N GLU A 97 10.02 6.27 9.26
CA GLU A 97 9.41 6.06 10.58
C GLU A 97 9.42 4.60 11.01
N LEU A 98 9.07 3.68 10.12
CA LEU A 98 9.08 2.26 10.44
C LEU A 98 10.49 1.66 10.50
N GLY A 99 11.41 2.15 9.65
CA GLY A 99 12.79 1.65 9.59
C GLY A 99 13.65 2.11 10.76
N ASN A 100 13.38 3.28 11.34
CA ASN A 100 14.11 3.84 12.48
C ASN A 100 13.41 3.63 13.83
N ALA A 101 12.28 2.92 13.86
CA ALA A 101 11.60 2.62 15.10
C ALA A 101 12.48 1.74 16.01
N GLU A 102 12.68 2.15 17.27
CA GLU A 102 13.42 1.35 18.25
C GLU A 102 12.82 -0.03 18.47
N VAL A 103 11.48 -0.09 18.44
CA VAL A 103 10.70 -1.32 18.45
C VAL A 103 9.76 -1.27 17.26
N PHE A 104 9.86 -2.25 16.37
CA PHE A 104 8.97 -2.31 15.21
C PHE A 104 7.51 -2.42 15.67
N PRO A 105 6.62 -1.52 15.23
CA PRO A 105 5.30 -1.33 15.84
C PRO A 105 4.28 -2.43 15.51
N PHE A 106 4.62 -3.36 14.64
CA PHE A 106 3.70 -4.41 14.19
C PHE A 106 4.23 -5.80 14.52
N GLU A 107 3.33 -6.67 14.98
CA GLU A 107 3.63 -8.08 15.12
C GLU A 107 3.72 -8.77 13.75
N ARG A 108 4.61 -9.75 13.64
CA ARG A 108 4.68 -10.62 12.46
C ARG A 108 3.55 -11.65 12.55
N LYS A 109 2.34 -11.19 12.35
CA LYS A 109 1.12 -11.96 12.46
C LYS A 109 0.15 -11.60 11.36
N MET A 110 -0.52 -12.61 10.81
CA MET A 110 -1.56 -12.41 9.79
C MET A 110 -2.93 -12.73 10.42
N PRO A 111 -3.91 -11.81 10.26
CA PRO A 111 -5.28 -12.10 10.68
C PRO A 111 -5.85 -13.34 9.98
N GLU A 112 -6.59 -14.16 10.72
CA GLU A 112 -7.17 -15.41 10.20
C GLU A 112 -7.99 -15.19 8.93
N LYS A 113 -8.69 -14.06 8.83
CA LYS A 113 -9.49 -13.71 7.65
C LYS A 113 -8.68 -13.71 6.36
N PHE A 114 -7.37 -13.40 6.42
CA PHE A 114 -6.52 -13.35 5.23
C PHE A 114 -5.82 -14.66 4.91
N ILE A 115 -5.69 -15.58 5.86
CA ILE A 115 -4.93 -16.81 5.65
C ILE A 115 -5.55 -17.63 4.52
N GLY A 116 -6.85 -17.91 4.62
CA GLY A 116 -7.55 -18.68 3.59
C GLY A 116 -7.59 -17.98 2.23
N GLU A 117 -7.81 -16.66 2.22
CA GLU A 117 -7.83 -15.88 0.97
C GLU A 117 -6.46 -15.84 0.30
N LEU A 118 -5.37 -15.74 1.08
CA LEU A 118 -3.99 -15.77 0.57
C LEU A 118 -3.62 -17.13 0.02
N ASP A 119 -4.03 -18.21 0.68
CA ASP A 119 -3.81 -19.57 0.18
C ASP A 119 -4.51 -19.78 -1.16
N GLU A 120 -5.77 -19.33 -1.27
CA GLU A 120 -6.51 -19.39 -2.52
C GLU A 120 -5.85 -18.55 -3.62
N TYR A 121 -5.41 -17.35 -3.30
CA TYR A 121 -4.76 -16.44 -4.24
C TYR A 121 -3.42 -16.99 -4.75
N MET A 122 -2.60 -17.56 -3.87
CA MET A 122 -1.23 -18.00 -4.19
C MET A 122 -1.16 -19.41 -4.80
N CYS A 123 -2.18 -20.24 -4.58
CA CYS A 123 -2.22 -21.62 -5.09
C CYS A 123 -3.01 -21.77 -6.41
N ARG A 124 -3.46 -20.68 -7.00
CA ARG A 124 -4.15 -20.67 -8.30
C ARG A 124 -3.21 -20.77 -9.49
#